data_f02e9e7ff86d34c2c78e020a7a39346a
#
_entry.id   f02e9e7ff86d34c2c78e020a7a39346a
#
_cell.length_a   1.000
_cell.length_b   1.000
_cell.length_c   1.000
_cell.angle_alpha   90.00
_cell.angle_beta   90.00
_cell.angle_gamma   90.00
#
_symmetry.space_group_name_H-M   'P 1'
#
loop_
_entity.id
_entity.type
_entity.pdbx_description
1 polymer ?
#
loop_
_entity_poly.entity_id
_entity_poly.type
_entity_poly.pdbx_seq_one_letter_code
_entity_poly.pdbx_strand_id
1 'polypeptide(L)'
;MHRLLLIVTTASYRAGAFLEAAGRLGVPVVVGSERPLALAAANPHGSLTLDPAALDPAVLAVVEFAARHPIGAVVAADDDGVILAAAAAAALGLRHATVDAVAAARDKHRMRGILAATGIASPRFARLAIAGDPREAARRVGFPCVLKPLALSASRGVMRADDESQLMAAFERLASLLSRPEVAAQGGAAARHVLLESYIPGVEVALEGLLSGGRLRVLALFDKPDPLEGPVFEETIYVTPSRLPIPAQQAIATATAGVAGALGLDEGPIHAELRMNEQGPWMIEIAPRSIGGLCSRTLRFGAGVSLEELILRHALGLEIESYERERLAAGVMMIPIPRAGVLRAASGQVQAREVAGIEEIQITVPIGQEVVPLPAGARYLGFIFARGETPGSVEAALRAAHDRLAFDKIGRAHV
;
A
#
# COMPACT_ATOMS: atom_id res chain seq x y z
N MET A 1 3.72 -24.07 20.97
CA MET A 1 2.92 -23.18 20.10
C MET A 1 3.88 -22.30 19.34
N HIS A 2 3.84 -22.29 18.01
CA HIS A 2 4.72 -21.45 17.20
C HIS A 2 4.29 -19.99 17.29
N ARG A 3 5.27 -19.08 17.32
CA ARG A 3 5.04 -17.64 17.32
C ARG A 3 4.88 -17.10 15.91
N LEU A 4 4.15 -16.02 15.77
CA LEU A 4 4.18 -15.16 14.59
C LEU A 4 5.29 -14.12 14.77
N LEU A 5 6.18 -13.95 13.79
CA LEU A 5 7.01 -12.75 13.67
C LEU A 5 6.26 -11.74 12.80
N LEU A 6 5.83 -10.64 13.40
CA LEU A 6 5.20 -9.51 12.71
C LEU A 6 6.22 -8.39 12.51
N ILE A 7 6.60 -8.12 11.27
CA ILE A 7 7.51 -7.03 10.92
C ILE A 7 6.69 -5.79 10.58
N VAL A 8 6.92 -4.71 11.32
CA VAL A 8 6.22 -3.43 11.19
C VAL A 8 7.20 -2.28 11.24
N THR A 9 6.89 -1.16 10.56
CA THR A 9 7.61 0.09 10.81
C THR A 9 7.03 0.81 12.03
N THR A 10 7.84 1.61 12.72
CA THR A 10 7.36 2.40 13.88
C THR A 10 6.31 3.44 13.51
N ALA A 11 6.13 3.75 12.22
CA ALA A 11 5.12 4.66 11.70
C ALA A 11 3.87 3.93 11.16
N SER A 12 3.78 2.60 11.29
CA SER A 12 2.70 1.81 10.73
C SER A 12 1.36 2.07 11.41
N TYR A 13 0.32 2.31 10.62
CA TYR A 13 -1.07 2.32 11.10
C TYR A 13 -1.63 0.90 11.34
N ARG A 14 -0.97 -0.14 10.82
CA ARG A 14 -1.53 -1.48 10.64
C ARG A 14 -1.18 -2.44 11.77
N ALA A 15 -0.15 -2.11 12.57
CA ALA A 15 0.30 -2.98 13.65
C ALA A 15 -0.84 -3.41 14.57
N GLY A 16 -1.72 -2.48 14.97
CA GLY A 16 -2.86 -2.75 15.84
C GLY A 16 -3.82 -3.81 15.30
N ALA A 17 -4.17 -3.74 14.00
CA ALA A 17 -5.10 -4.69 13.37
C ALA A 17 -4.52 -6.12 13.31
N PHE A 18 -3.23 -6.27 13.02
CA PHE A 18 -2.55 -7.57 13.05
C PHE A 18 -2.43 -8.13 14.48
N LEU A 19 -2.11 -7.29 15.47
CA LEU A 19 -2.03 -7.71 16.86
C LEU A 19 -3.39 -8.16 17.40
N GLU A 20 -4.47 -7.42 17.06
CA GLU A 20 -5.83 -7.79 17.41
C GLU A 20 -6.25 -9.12 16.76
N ALA A 21 -5.94 -9.30 15.47
CA ALA A 21 -6.20 -10.55 14.76
C ALA A 21 -5.44 -11.74 15.39
N ALA A 22 -4.16 -11.56 15.72
CA ALA A 22 -3.37 -12.59 16.41
C ALA A 22 -3.92 -12.91 17.80
N GLY A 23 -4.41 -11.89 18.52
CA GLY A 23 -5.09 -12.06 19.82
C GLY A 23 -6.34 -12.93 19.70
N ARG A 24 -7.19 -12.69 18.68
CA ARG A 24 -8.37 -13.55 18.41
C ARG A 24 -7.99 -14.99 18.10
N LEU A 25 -6.87 -15.20 17.42
CA LEU A 25 -6.34 -16.54 17.10
C LEU A 25 -5.60 -17.21 18.28
N GLY A 26 -5.35 -16.48 19.36
CA GLY A 26 -4.53 -16.97 20.47
C GLY A 26 -3.07 -17.20 20.07
N VAL A 27 -2.55 -16.50 19.05
CA VAL A 27 -1.20 -16.68 18.53
C VAL A 27 -0.24 -15.68 19.21
N PRO A 28 0.85 -16.16 19.81
CA PRO A 28 1.88 -15.29 20.39
C PRO A 28 2.61 -14.52 19.28
N VAL A 29 2.78 -13.18 19.46
CA VAL A 29 3.41 -12.32 18.46
C VAL A 29 4.75 -11.79 18.96
N VAL A 30 5.80 -12.04 18.19
CA VAL A 30 7.07 -11.31 18.27
C VAL A 30 6.99 -10.15 17.30
N VAL A 31 7.24 -8.93 17.79
CA VAL A 31 7.21 -7.74 16.95
C VAL A 31 8.63 -7.36 16.54
N GLY A 32 8.89 -7.30 15.25
CA GLY A 32 10.12 -6.80 14.65
C GLY A 32 9.94 -5.39 14.10
N SER A 33 10.81 -4.44 14.46
CA SER A 33 10.76 -3.06 13.94
C SER A 33 12.15 -2.45 13.82
N GLU A 34 12.29 -1.42 12.98
CA GLU A 34 13.57 -0.75 12.69
C GLU A 34 14.15 0.00 13.91
N ARG A 35 13.34 0.21 14.93
CA ARG A 35 13.75 0.86 16.20
C ARG A 35 13.26 0.06 17.39
N PRO A 36 13.94 0.17 18.54
CA PRO A 36 13.43 -0.41 19.77
C PRO A 36 12.01 0.09 20.08
N LEU A 37 11.11 -0.83 20.37
CA LEU A 37 9.73 -0.47 20.75
C LEU A 37 9.70 0.05 22.17
N ALA A 38 9.01 1.16 22.41
CA ALA A 38 8.90 1.77 23.73
C ALA A 38 8.30 0.82 24.79
N LEU A 39 7.42 -0.10 24.36
CA LEU A 39 6.79 -1.12 25.20
C LEU A 39 7.37 -2.53 24.99
N ALA A 40 8.60 -2.65 24.50
CA ALA A 40 9.24 -3.95 24.23
C ALA A 40 9.21 -4.88 25.46
N ALA A 41 9.47 -4.34 26.66
CA ALA A 41 9.46 -5.11 27.90
C ALA A 41 8.06 -5.58 28.32
N ALA A 42 7.01 -4.94 27.82
CA ALA A 42 5.62 -5.32 28.10
C ALA A 42 5.11 -6.43 27.16
N ASN A 43 5.81 -6.74 26.07
CA ASN A 43 5.47 -7.85 25.21
C ASN A 43 6.03 -9.16 25.75
N PRO A 44 5.20 -10.07 26.32
CA PRO A 44 5.68 -11.32 26.94
C PRO A 44 6.26 -12.30 25.91
N HIS A 45 6.01 -12.07 24.62
CA HIS A 45 6.44 -12.95 23.52
C HIS A 45 7.73 -12.50 22.84
N GLY A 46 8.21 -11.29 23.17
CA GLY A 46 9.46 -10.72 22.71
C GLY A 46 9.29 -9.66 21.62
N SER A 47 10.36 -8.89 21.44
CA SER A 47 10.51 -7.91 20.36
C SER A 47 11.91 -7.98 19.81
N LEU A 48 12.08 -7.66 18.53
CA LEU A 48 13.35 -7.61 17.83
C LEU A 48 13.53 -6.23 17.19
N THR A 49 14.74 -5.67 17.32
CA THR A 49 15.12 -4.50 16.51
C THR A 49 15.77 -5.03 15.24
N LEU A 50 15.13 -4.78 14.11
CA LEU A 50 15.49 -5.33 12.81
C LEU A 50 15.56 -4.18 11.81
N ASP A 51 16.75 -3.84 11.36
CA ASP A 51 16.95 -2.83 10.31
C ASP A 51 16.76 -3.47 8.93
N PRO A 52 15.70 -3.13 8.16
CA PRO A 52 15.49 -3.69 6.83
C PRO A 52 16.58 -3.30 5.83
N ALA A 53 17.33 -2.22 6.08
CA ALA A 53 18.45 -1.80 5.24
C ALA A 53 19.72 -2.66 5.49
N ALA A 54 19.82 -3.32 6.65
CA ALA A 54 20.88 -4.24 7.03
C ALA A 54 20.35 -5.68 7.03
N LEU A 55 20.03 -6.22 5.85
CA LEU A 55 19.27 -7.46 5.70
C LEU A 55 19.91 -8.67 6.40
N ASP A 56 21.22 -8.92 6.15
CA ASP A 56 21.90 -10.11 6.69
C ASP A 56 21.97 -10.10 8.24
N PRO A 57 22.37 -8.99 8.91
CA PRO A 57 22.32 -8.92 10.36
C PRO A 57 20.90 -9.08 10.93
N ALA A 58 19.88 -8.51 10.25
CA ALA A 58 18.50 -8.63 10.69
C ALA A 58 18.00 -10.09 10.59
N VAL A 59 18.30 -10.78 9.51
CA VAL A 59 17.97 -12.20 9.34
C VAL A 59 18.68 -13.06 10.39
N LEU A 60 19.97 -12.81 10.64
CA LEU A 60 20.73 -13.53 11.68
C LEU A 60 20.08 -13.38 13.05
N ALA A 61 19.68 -12.16 13.43
CA ALA A 61 18.99 -11.91 14.70
C ALA A 61 17.67 -12.68 14.82
N VAL A 62 16.91 -12.80 13.69
CA VAL A 62 15.69 -13.62 13.65
C VAL A 62 16.01 -15.10 13.85
N VAL A 63 17.04 -15.64 13.19
CA VAL A 63 17.45 -17.04 13.30
C VAL A 63 17.92 -17.36 14.74
N GLU A 64 18.74 -16.51 15.34
CA GLU A 64 19.19 -16.66 16.72
C GLU A 64 18.04 -16.62 17.73
N PHE A 65 17.06 -15.74 17.50
CA PHE A 65 15.86 -15.72 18.33
C PHE A 65 15.02 -16.99 18.16
N ALA A 66 14.80 -17.43 16.90
CA ALA A 66 14.00 -18.60 16.58
C ALA A 66 14.59 -19.91 17.14
N ALA A 67 15.91 -20.00 17.31
CA ALA A 67 16.57 -21.15 17.92
C ALA A 67 16.12 -21.41 19.38
N ARG A 68 15.71 -20.34 20.08
CA ARG A 68 15.21 -20.43 21.46
C ARG A 68 13.70 -20.29 21.55
N HIS A 69 13.10 -19.64 20.59
CA HIS A 69 11.68 -19.31 20.55
C HIS A 69 11.10 -19.59 19.15
N PRO A 70 10.65 -20.82 18.88
CA PRO A 70 10.21 -21.24 17.55
C PRO A 70 9.20 -20.28 16.92
N ILE A 71 9.49 -19.82 15.70
CA ILE A 71 8.65 -19.00 14.86
C ILE A 71 7.97 -19.93 13.83
N GLY A 72 6.66 -19.76 13.63
CA GLY A 72 5.88 -20.57 12.70
C GLY A 72 5.46 -19.82 11.44
N ALA A 73 5.47 -18.50 11.48
CA ALA A 73 5.20 -17.67 10.33
C ALA A 73 5.88 -16.29 10.46
N VAL A 74 6.19 -15.68 9.32
CA VAL A 74 6.69 -14.30 9.24
C VAL A 74 5.74 -13.51 8.34
N VAL A 75 5.28 -12.36 8.81
CA VAL A 75 4.39 -11.46 8.07
C VAL A 75 4.91 -10.03 8.18
N ALA A 76 4.97 -9.32 7.06
CA ALA A 76 5.21 -7.88 7.04
C ALA A 76 3.91 -7.12 6.88
N ALA A 77 3.69 -6.12 7.71
CA ALA A 77 2.52 -5.24 7.59
C ALA A 77 2.70 -4.19 6.50
N ASP A 78 3.92 -3.72 6.28
CA ASP A 78 4.24 -2.59 5.42
C ASP A 78 5.28 -2.95 4.35
N ASP A 79 5.35 -2.12 3.33
CA ASP A 79 6.26 -2.28 2.20
C ASP A 79 7.74 -2.42 2.60
N ASP A 80 8.19 -1.69 3.59
CA ASP A 80 9.60 -1.66 3.98
C ASP A 80 10.06 -2.96 4.66
N GLY A 81 9.11 -3.76 5.18
CA GLY A 81 9.39 -5.03 5.84
C GLY A 81 9.34 -6.27 4.95
N VAL A 82 8.78 -6.18 3.72
CA VAL A 82 8.44 -7.40 2.94
C VAL A 82 9.68 -8.20 2.49
N ILE A 83 10.78 -7.54 2.14
CA ILE A 83 12.02 -8.22 1.73
C ILE A 83 12.64 -8.94 2.94
N LEU A 84 12.67 -8.27 4.09
CA LEU A 84 13.15 -8.88 5.33
C LEU A 84 12.25 -10.06 5.76
N ALA A 85 10.93 -9.93 5.61
CA ALA A 85 10.01 -11.03 5.92
C ALA A 85 10.28 -12.25 5.04
N ALA A 86 10.46 -12.07 3.73
CA ALA A 86 10.80 -13.14 2.81
C ALA A 86 12.15 -13.79 3.15
N ALA A 87 13.17 -12.99 3.44
CA ALA A 87 14.50 -13.49 3.78
C ALA A 87 14.51 -14.26 5.13
N ALA A 88 13.82 -13.73 6.13
CA ALA A 88 13.68 -14.39 7.43
C ALA A 88 12.88 -15.72 7.30
N ALA A 89 11.79 -15.70 6.53
CA ALA A 89 11.02 -16.93 6.28
C ALA A 89 11.86 -17.98 5.55
N ALA A 90 12.61 -17.60 4.52
CA ALA A 90 13.52 -18.49 3.80
C ALA A 90 14.59 -19.10 4.72
N ALA A 91 15.23 -18.28 5.58
CA ALA A 91 16.23 -18.75 6.52
C ALA A 91 15.67 -19.73 7.58
N LEU A 92 14.37 -19.61 7.89
CA LEU A 92 13.67 -20.49 8.84
C LEU A 92 12.98 -21.68 8.16
N GLY A 93 13.04 -21.80 6.82
CA GLY A 93 12.33 -22.85 6.08
C GLY A 93 10.80 -22.72 6.14
N LEU A 94 10.28 -21.51 6.29
CA LEU A 94 8.85 -21.22 6.39
C LEU A 94 8.25 -20.87 5.02
N ARG A 95 6.96 -21.11 4.87
CA ARG A 95 6.20 -20.78 3.65
C ARG A 95 6.12 -19.26 3.47
N HIS A 96 6.57 -18.78 2.33
CA HIS A 96 6.56 -17.36 1.93
C HIS A 96 6.95 -17.24 0.45
N ALA A 97 6.58 -16.17 -0.23
CA ALA A 97 7.12 -15.86 -1.55
C ALA A 97 8.65 -15.68 -1.47
N THR A 98 9.37 -16.00 -2.56
CA THR A 98 10.83 -15.90 -2.57
C THR A 98 11.31 -14.46 -2.44
N VAL A 99 12.50 -14.28 -1.88
CA VAL A 99 13.14 -12.94 -1.75
C VAL A 99 13.22 -12.24 -3.11
N ASP A 100 13.57 -13.00 -4.16
CA ASP A 100 13.72 -12.47 -5.52
C ASP A 100 12.40 -11.96 -6.10
N ALA A 101 11.30 -12.71 -5.93
CA ALA A 101 9.96 -12.32 -6.36
C ALA A 101 9.47 -11.07 -5.62
N VAL A 102 9.66 -11.04 -4.30
CA VAL A 102 9.30 -9.88 -3.46
C VAL A 102 10.11 -8.64 -3.87
N ALA A 103 11.42 -8.79 -4.10
CA ALA A 103 12.28 -7.69 -4.55
C ALA A 103 11.90 -7.20 -5.96
N ALA A 104 11.49 -8.11 -6.85
CA ALA A 104 11.01 -7.76 -8.19
C ALA A 104 9.73 -6.92 -8.15
N ALA A 105 8.79 -7.26 -7.26
CA ALA A 105 7.56 -6.49 -7.05
C ALA A 105 7.84 -5.11 -6.42
N ARG A 106 8.84 -5.01 -5.54
CA ARG A 106 9.22 -3.76 -4.86
C ARG A 106 9.96 -2.76 -5.76
N ASP A 107 10.69 -3.23 -6.75
CA ASP A 107 11.41 -2.38 -7.71
C ASP A 107 10.54 -2.15 -8.96
N LYS A 108 9.94 -0.97 -9.06
CA LYS A 108 9.07 -0.60 -10.18
C LYS A 108 9.76 -0.75 -11.55
N HIS A 109 11.04 -0.45 -11.65
CA HIS A 109 11.80 -0.62 -12.91
C HIS A 109 12.00 -2.09 -13.25
N ARG A 110 12.38 -2.92 -12.27
CA ARG A 110 12.55 -4.36 -12.44
C ARG A 110 11.21 -5.02 -12.81
N MET A 111 10.15 -4.67 -12.13
CA MET A 111 8.78 -5.12 -12.44
C MET A 111 8.44 -4.81 -13.91
N ARG A 112 8.62 -3.57 -14.36
CA ARG A 112 8.35 -3.18 -15.76
C ARG A 112 9.18 -3.99 -16.76
N GLY A 113 10.46 -4.23 -16.46
CA GLY A 113 11.34 -5.06 -17.31
C GLY A 113 10.81 -6.49 -17.47
N ILE A 114 10.37 -7.11 -16.38
CA ILE A 114 9.80 -8.46 -16.40
C ILE A 114 8.49 -8.48 -17.19
N LEU A 115 7.58 -7.53 -16.96
CA LEU A 115 6.31 -7.45 -17.68
C LEU A 115 6.50 -7.23 -19.17
N ALA A 116 7.45 -6.37 -19.57
CA ALA A 116 7.78 -6.16 -20.97
C ALA A 116 8.35 -7.44 -21.63
N ALA A 117 9.20 -8.17 -20.92
CA ALA A 117 9.80 -9.42 -21.44
C ALA A 117 8.77 -10.56 -21.59
N THR A 118 7.70 -10.53 -20.78
CA THR A 118 6.62 -11.54 -20.82
C THR A 118 5.42 -11.12 -21.68
N GLY A 119 5.45 -9.93 -22.28
CA GLY A 119 4.36 -9.41 -23.12
C GLY A 119 3.10 -9.01 -22.34
N ILE A 120 3.18 -8.85 -21.03
CA ILE A 120 2.06 -8.41 -20.20
C ILE A 120 1.87 -6.90 -20.36
N ALA A 121 0.63 -6.46 -20.58
CA ALA A 121 0.30 -5.06 -20.78
C ALA A 121 0.73 -4.20 -19.58
N SER A 122 1.65 -3.30 -19.81
CA SER A 122 2.17 -2.35 -18.84
C SER A 122 2.64 -1.07 -19.55
N PRO A 123 2.76 0.08 -18.85
CA PRO A 123 3.23 1.32 -19.48
C PRO A 123 4.59 1.16 -20.16
N ARG A 124 4.83 1.85 -21.28
CA ARG A 124 6.20 2.07 -21.76
C ARG A 124 6.96 2.83 -20.70
N PHE A 125 8.23 2.53 -20.53
CA PHE A 125 9.00 3.09 -19.42
C PHE A 125 10.46 3.37 -19.77
N ALA A 126 11.05 4.28 -19.00
CA ALA A 126 12.48 4.55 -19.01
C ALA A 126 12.95 4.91 -17.60
N ARG A 127 14.10 4.37 -17.19
CA ARG A 127 14.77 4.77 -15.95
C ARG A 127 15.82 5.83 -16.26
N LEU A 128 15.91 6.87 -15.44
CA LEU A 128 16.92 7.91 -15.56
C LEU A 128 17.44 8.33 -14.17
N ALA A 129 18.69 8.81 -14.13
CA ALA A 129 19.28 9.34 -12.92
C ALA A 129 18.65 10.72 -12.57
N ILE A 130 18.53 11.05 -11.29
CA ILE A 130 18.04 12.37 -10.84
C ILE A 130 18.95 13.53 -11.27
N ALA A 131 20.18 13.26 -11.66
CA ALA A 131 21.12 14.24 -12.24
C ALA A 131 21.11 14.24 -13.78
N GLY A 132 20.25 13.42 -14.44
CA GLY A 132 20.17 13.32 -15.89
C GLY A 132 19.18 14.29 -16.51
N ASP A 133 19.11 14.28 -17.86
CA ASP A 133 18.11 15.03 -18.62
C ASP A 133 16.87 14.16 -18.90
N PRO A 134 15.68 14.52 -18.41
CA PRO A 134 14.48 13.71 -18.63
C PRO A 134 13.96 13.74 -20.06
N ARG A 135 14.40 14.69 -20.90
CA ARG A 135 13.94 14.83 -22.28
C ARG A 135 14.27 13.60 -23.15
N GLU A 136 15.42 12.99 -22.93
CA GLU A 136 15.79 11.77 -23.66
C GLU A 136 14.85 10.59 -23.33
N ALA A 137 14.52 10.43 -22.06
CA ALA A 137 13.54 9.43 -21.62
C ALA A 137 12.15 9.71 -22.19
N ALA A 138 11.73 10.98 -22.22
CA ALA A 138 10.43 11.39 -22.76
C ALA A 138 10.28 11.09 -24.26
N ARG A 139 11.35 11.20 -25.05
CA ARG A 139 11.31 10.82 -26.48
C ARG A 139 10.98 9.33 -26.70
N ARG A 140 11.35 8.46 -25.75
CA ARG A 140 11.05 7.02 -25.80
C ARG A 140 9.67 6.70 -25.27
N VAL A 141 9.24 7.40 -24.20
CA VAL A 141 7.99 7.14 -23.48
C VAL A 141 6.81 7.84 -24.15
N GLY A 142 7.00 9.10 -24.59
CA GLY A 142 5.95 9.97 -25.13
C GLY A 142 5.16 10.71 -24.05
N PHE A 143 4.31 11.64 -24.49
CA PHE A 143 3.36 12.38 -23.64
C PHE A 143 1.93 11.94 -23.90
N PRO A 144 1.03 12.00 -22.89
CA PRO A 144 1.31 12.29 -21.49
C PRO A 144 2.17 11.21 -20.83
N CYS A 145 2.98 11.60 -19.85
CA CYS A 145 3.83 10.67 -19.09
C CYS A 145 3.67 10.87 -17.58
N VAL A 146 4.15 9.89 -16.82
CA VAL A 146 4.11 9.89 -15.35
C VAL A 146 5.50 9.65 -14.81
N LEU A 147 5.99 10.58 -13.96
CA LEU A 147 7.23 10.39 -13.20
C LEU A 147 6.91 9.72 -11.87
N LYS A 148 7.75 8.75 -11.50
CA LYS A 148 7.61 8.00 -10.24
C LYS A 148 8.97 7.79 -9.58
N PRO A 149 9.09 7.90 -8.25
CA PRO A 149 10.24 7.35 -7.52
C PRO A 149 10.23 5.82 -7.62
N LEU A 150 11.41 5.19 -7.57
CA LEU A 150 11.50 3.74 -7.62
C LEU A 150 11.04 3.06 -6.32
N ALA A 151 11.33 3.68 -5.16
CA ALA A 151 11.21 3.04 -3.85
C ALA A 151 10.15 3.65 -2.91
N LEU A 152 9.51 4.76 -3.27
CA LEU A 152 8.47 5.35 -2.43
C LEU A 152 7.10 4.74 -2.71
N SER A 153 6.21 4.80 -1.70
CA SER A 153 4.82 4.33 -1.72
C SER A 153 3.84 5.48 -1.47
N ALA A 154 2.53 5.18 -1.41
CA ALA A 154 1.44 6.12 -1.14
C ALA A 154 1.41 7.32 -2.10
N SER A 155 1.61 7.10 -3.40
CA SER A 155 1.64 8.11 -4.47
C SER A 155 2.64 9.26 -4.24
N ARG A 156 3.53 9.13 -3.25
CA ARG A 156 4.54 10.16 -2.94
C ARG A 156 5.51 10.33 -4.09
N GLY A 157 5.59 11.56 -4.60
CA GLY A 157 6.46 11.90 -5.73
C GLY A 157 5.93 11.47 -7.10
N VAL A 158 4.72 10.91 -7.20
CA VAL A 158 4.11 10.53 -8.49
C VAL A 158 3.45 11.74 -9.12
N MET A 159 3.87 12.10 -10.33
CA MET A 159 3.40 13.28 -11.05
C MET A 159 3.21 13.01 -12.53
N ARG A 160 2.11 13.52 -13.11
CA ARG A 160 1.85 13.51 -14.56
C ARG A 160 2.42 14.80 -15.20
N ALA A 161 2.91 14.64 -16.41
CA ALA A 161 3.32 15.70 -17.30
C ALA A 161 2.70 15.49 -18.68
N ASP A 162 2.07 16.53 -19.23
CA ASP A 162 1.42 16.48 -20.53
C ASP A 162 2.31 17.03 -21.65
N ASP A 163 3.38 17.72 -21.27
CA ASP A 163 4.37 18.31 -22.17
C ASP A 163 5.77 18.39 -21.52
N GLU A 164 6.76 18.85 -22.28
CA GLU A 164 8.15 18.97 -21.85
C GLU A 164 8.33 19.96 -20.70
N SER A 165 7.59 21.07 -20.68
CA SER A 165 7.69 22.08 -19.62
C SER A 165 7.23 21.53 -18.28
N GLN A 166 6.08 20.85 -18.28
CA GLN A 166 5.56 20.17 -17.09
C GLN A 166 6.48 19.03 -16.63
N LEU A 167 7.07 18.29 -17.59
CA LEU A 167 8.04 17.23 -17.28
C LEU A 167 9.27 17.79 -16.54
N MET A 168 9.84 18.90 -17.03
CA MET A 168 11.00 19.52 -16.39
C MET A 168 10.68 19.97 -14.98
N ALA A 169 9.54 20.67 -14.78
CA ALA A 169 9.11 21.12 -13.46
C ALA A 169 8.83 19.95 -12.50
N ALA A 170 8.19 18.87 -12.97
CA ALA A 170 7.94 17.69 -12.18
C ALA A 170 9.24 16.95 -11.83
N PHE A 171 10.18 16.86 -12.76
CA PHE A 171 11.48 16.21 -12.55
C PHE A 171 12.32 16.95 -11.50
N GLU A 172 12.43 18.27 -11.58
CA GLU A 172 13.13 19.09 -10.57
C GLU A 172 12.52 18.91 -9.18
N ARG A 173 11.19 18.90 -9.11
CA ARG A 173 10.46 18.70 -7.85
C ARG A 173 10.71 17.30 -7.26
N LEU A 174 10.71 16.27 -8.11
CA LEU A 174 10.99 14.89 -7.69
C LEU A 174 12.45 14.71 -7.30
N ALA A 175 13.40 15.26 -8.05
CA ALA A 175 14.83 15.22 -7.73
C ALA A 175 15.11 15.90 -6.38
N SER A 176 14.49 17.07 -6.13
CA SER A 176 14.57 17.75 -4.82
C SER A 176 14.01 16.89 -3.69
N LEU A 177 12.87 16.22 -3.89
CA LEU A 177 12.28 15.32 -2.90
C LEU A 177 13.23 14.14 -2.58
N LEU A 178 13.77 13.49 -3.61
CA LEU A 178 14.65 12.32 -3.47
C LEU A 178 16.03 12.67 -2.88
N SER A 179 16.45 13.94 -2.99
CA SER A 179 17.71 14.43 -2.40
C SER A 179 17.60 14.79 -0.91
N ARG A 180 16.40 14.76 -0.31
CA ARG A 180 16.24 14.97 1.13
C ARG A 180 16.92 13.86 1.91
N PRO A 181 17.71 14.17 2.97
CA PRO A 181 18.49 13.17 3.68
C PRO A 181 17.69 11.95 4.15
N GLU A 182 16.50 12.19 4.70
CA GLU A 182 15.61 11.12 5.18
C GLU A 182 15.05 10.25 4.05
N VAL A 183 14.76 10.83 2.88
CA VAL A 183 14.26 10.10 1.71
C VAL A 183 15.40 9.33 1.03
N ALA A 184 16.56 9.96 0.91
CA ALA A 184 17.75 9.33 0.35
C ALA A 184 18.23 8.15 1.19
N ALA A 185 18.16 8.27 2.52
CA ALA A 185 18.50 7.18 3.43
C ALA A 185 17.54 5.99 3.30
N GLN A 186 16.22 6.26 3.22
CA GLN A 186 15.20 5.23 3.05
C GLN A 186 15.30 4.53 1.68
N GLY A 187 15.53 5.30 0.61
CA GLY A 187 15.55 4.78 -0.76
C GLY A 187 16.91 4.20 -1.21
N GLY A 188 18.00 4.50 -0.50
CA GLY A 188 19.33 4.02 -0.84
C GLY A 188 19.72 4.33 -2.30
N ALA A 189 20.17 3.32 -3.03
CA ALA A 189 20.54 3.46 -4.45
C ALA A 189 19.33 3.80 -5.35
N ALA A 190 18.12 3.38 -4.99
CA ALA A 190 16.91 3.66 -5.74
C ALA A 190 16.53 5.15 -5.69
N ALA A 191 16.86 5.87 -4.62
CA ALA A 191 16.62 7.30 -4.51
C ALA A 191 17.39 8.16 -5.53
N ARG A 192 18.42 7.59 -6.17
CA ARG A 192 19.20 8.27 -7.23
C ARG A 192 18.60 8.16 -8.63
N HIS A 193 17.45 7.49 -8.75
CA HIS A 193 16.81 7.24 -10.03
C HIS A 193 15.31 7.52 -9.94
N VAL A 194 14.75 7.87 -11.07
CA VAL A 194 13.30 7.98 -11.29
C VAL A 194 12.87 7.07 -12.43
N LEU A 195 11.61 6.69 -12.43
CA LEU A 195 10.95 5.99 -13.51
C LEU A 195 10.04 6.97 -14.24
N LEU A 196 10.18 7.06 -15.57
CA LEU A 196 9.24 7.74 -16.44
C LEU A 196 8.40 6.67 -17.15
N GLU A 197 7.09 6.79 -17.11
CA GLU A 197 6.13 5.88 -17.71
C GLU A 197 5.17 6.61 -18.64
N SER A 198 4.69 5.95 -19.69
CA SER A 198 3.54 6.47 -20.44
C SER A 198 2.31 6.50 -19.54
N TYR A 199 1.54 7.59 -19.61
CA TYR A 199 0.26 7.65 -18.91
C TYR A 199 -0.73 6.66 -19.53
N ILE A 200 -1.38 5.88 -18.71
CA ILE A 200 -2.45 4.96 -19.14
C ILE A 200 -3.78 5.59 -18.75
N PRO A 201 -4.65 5.95 -19.71
CA PRO A 201 -5.99 6.45 -19.42
C PRO A 201 -6.90 5.32 -18.94
N GLY A 202 -8.02 5.68 -18.34
CA GLY A 202 -9.06 4.74 -17.89
C GLY A 202 -9.33 4.79 -16.39
N VAL A 203 -10.30 4.00 -15.95
CA VAL A 203 -10.65 3.91 -14.54
C VAL A 203 -9.62 3.09 -13.78
N GLU A 204 -9.29 3.54 -12.58
CA GLU A 204 -8.35 2.84 -11.72
C GLU A 204 -9.10 1.99 -10.69
N VAL A 205 -8.58 0.79 -10.46
CA VAL A 205 -9.11 -0.17 -9.50
C VAL A 205 -8.00 -0.75 -8.66
N ALA A 206 -8.34 -1.23 -7.47
CA ALA A 206 -7.42 -1.96 -6.60
C ALA A 206 -7.95 -3.36 -6.30
N LEU A 207 -7.11 -4.38 -6.50
CA LEU A 207 -7.42 -5.77 -6.20
C LEU A 207 -6.67 -6.21 -4.94
N GLU A 208 -7.41 -6.75 -3.98
CA GLU A 208 -6.87 -7.52 -2.87
C GLU A 208 -6.94 -8.99 -3.16
N GLY A 209 -5.84 -9.69 -3.00
CA GLY A 209 -5.76 -11.11 -3.26
C GLY A 209 -4.88 -11.86 -2.27
N LEU A 210 -5.03 -13.17 -2.30
CA LEU A 210 -4.19 -14.10 -1.56
C LEU A 210 -3.65 -15.15 -2.53
N LEU A 211 -2.34 -15.30 -2.56
CA LEU A 211 -1.66 -16.33 -3.33
C LEU A 211 -1.42 -17.56 -2.47
N SER A 212 -1.68 -18.72 -3.01
CA SER A 212 -1.37 -20.01 -2.42
C SER A 212 -0.90 -20.98 -3.49
N GLY A 213 0.36 -21.37 -3.43
CA GLY A 213 0.98 -22.22 -4.46
C GLY A 213 0.83 -21.64 -5.88
N GLY A 214 1.00 -20.35 -6.04
CA GLY A 214 0.88 -19.62 -7.31
C GLY A 214 -0.57 -19.39 -7.79
N ARG A 215 -1.58 -19.83 -7.06
CA ARG A 215 -2.99 -19.61 -7.41
C ARG A 215 -3.53 -18.38 -6.71
N LEU A 216 -3.97 -17.41 -7.50
CA LEU A 216 -4.60 -16.19 -6.98
C LEU A 216 -6.05 -16.47 -6.57
N ARG A 217 -6.38 -16.11 -5.33
CA ARG A 217 -7.74 -15.96 -4.85
C ARG A 217 -8.01 -14.46 -4.68
N VAL A 218 -8.92 -13.93 -5.45
CA VAL A 218 -9.39 -12.54 -5.30
C VAL A 218 -10.27 -12.47 -4.06
N LEU A 219 -9.93 -11.57 -3.15
CA LEU A 219 -10.65 -11.31 -1.89
C LEU A 219 -11.60 -10.13 -2.04
N ALA A 220 -11.15 -9.08 -2.73
CA ALA A 220 -11.94 -7.89 -3.03
C ALA A 220 -11.43 -7.19 -4.29
N LEU A 221 -12.33 -6.50 -4.98
CA LEU A 221 -12.00 -5.52 -6.00
C LEU A 221 -12.63 -4.19 -5.59
N PHE A 222 -11.81 -3.14 -5.51
CA PHE A 222 -12.24 -1.80 -5.17
C PHE A 222 -12.28 -0.91 -6.39
N ASP A 223 -13.35 -0.13 -6.50
CA ASP A 223 -13.38 1.04 -7.37
C ASP A 223 -12.68 2.21 -6.67
N LYS A 224 -11.97 3.03 -7.46
CA LYS A 224 -11.46 4.35 -7.09
C LYS A 224 -12.29 5.39 -7.86
N PRO A 225 -13.41 5.90 -7.29
CA PRO A 225 -14.37 6.70 -8.04
C PRO A 225 -13.87 8.10 -8.41
N ASP A 226 -12.91 8.65 -7.68
CA ASP A 226 -12.34 9.94 -8.00
C ASP A 226 -11.32 9.81 -9.15
N PRO A 227 -11.37 10.72 -10.15
CA PRO A 227 -10.45 10.65 -11.27
C PRO A 227 -8.99 10.81 -10.84
N LEU A 228 -8.15 9.83 -11.17
CA LEU A 228 -6.71 9.86 -10.94
C LEU A 228 -6.01 10.29 -12.24
N GLU A 229 -6.26 11.54 -12.68
CA GLU A 229 -5.79 12.06 -13.96
C GLU A 229 -4.56 12.97 -13.85
N GLY A 230 -4.17 13.32 -12.63
CA GLY A 230 -3.04 14.19 -12.36
C GLY A 230 -3.45 15.67 -12.12
N PRO A 231 -2.50 16.58 -11.94
CA PRO A 231 -1.04 16.40 -12.03
C PRO A 231 -0.42 15.54 -10.92
N VAL A 232 -1.11 15.33 -9.81
CA VAL A 232 -0.75 14.38 -8.74
C VAL A 232 -1.85 13.33 -8.59
N PHE A 233 -1.50 12.15 -8.11
CA PHE A 233 -2.43 11.02 -8.02
C PHE A 233 -2.79 10.78 -6.55
N GLU A 234 -3.70 11.62 -6.02
CA GLU A 234 -4.16 11.52 -4.63
C GLU A 234 -5.36 10.57 -4.56
N GLU A 235 -5.14 9.43 -3.94
CA GLU A 235 -6.19 8.46 -3.70
C GLU A 235 -7.07 8.93 -2.55
N THR A 236 -8.38 8.98 -2.78
CA THR A 236 -9.33 9.52 -1.82
C THR A 236 -10.36 8.50 -1.37
N ILE A 237 -10.99 7.77 -2.29
CA ILE A 237 -12.07 6.84 -1.97
C ILE A 237 -11.78 5.46 -2.57
N TYR A 238 -12.00 4.42 -1.75
CA TYR A 238 -12.07 3.03 -2.16
C TYR A 238 -13.43 2.47 -1.79
N VAL A 239 -14.12 1.85 -2.75
CA VAL A 239 -15.45 1.24 -2.54
C VAL A 239 -15.48 -0.17 -3.12
N THR A 240 -16.00 -1.13 -2.37
CA THR A 240 -16.20 -2.53 -2.79
C THR A 240 -17.63 -2.99 -2.47
N PRO A 241 -18.24 -3.89 -3.27
CA PRO A 241 -17.73 -4.53 -4.48
C PRO A 241 -17.62 -3.54 -5.66
N SER A 242 -16.77 -3.88 -6.62
CA SER A 242 -16.62 -3.07 -7.83
C SER A 242 -17.90 -3.07 -8.66
N ARG A 243 -18.20 -1.92 -9.27
CA ARG A 243 -19.30 -1.70 -10.20
C ARG A 243 -18.97 -2.07 -11.65
N LEU A 244 -17.72 -2.46 -11.92
CA LEU A 244 -17.31 -2.90 -13.24
C LEU A 244 -18.10 -4.16 -13.66
N PRO A 245 -18.38 -4.33 -14.96
CA PRO A 245 -18.99 -5.56 -15.47
C PRO A 245 -18.15 -6.81 -15.10
N ILE A 246 -18.82 -7.92 -14.86
CA ILE A 246 -18.15 -9.19 -14.48
C ILE A 246 -17.02 -9.58 -15.44
N PRO A 247 -17.14 -9.47 -16.78
CA PRO A 247 -16.03 -9.78 -17.69
C PRO A 247 -14.79 -8.89 -17.44
N ALA A 248 -14.99 -7.61 -17.10
CA ALA A 248 -13.87 -6.70 -16.77
C ALA A 248 -13.20 -7.11 -15.44
N GLN A 249 -13.99 -7.47 -14.42
CA GLN A 249 -13.45 -7.98 -13.16
C GLN A 249 -12.65 -9.26 -13.35
N GLN A 250 -13.10 -10.18 -14.20
CA GLN A 250 -12.40 -11.40 -14.55
C GLN A 250 -11.10 -11.11 -15.31
N ALA A 251 -11.11 -10.15 -16.25
CA ALA A 251 -9.92 -9.72 -16.96
C ALA A 251 -8.86 -9.14 -16.01
N ILE A 252 -9.28 -8.32 -15.04
CA ILE A 252 -8.42 -7.77 -13.99
C ILE A 252 -7.80 -8.89 -13.15
N ALA A 253 -8.60 -9.86 -12.71
CA ALA A 253 -8.11 -11.00 -11.93
C ALA A 253 -7.10 -11.84 -12.72
N THR A 254 -7.38 -12.10 -14.02
CA THR A 254 -6.48 -12.86 -14.90
C THR A 254 -5.17 -12.12 -15.13
N ALA A 255 -5.22 -10.81 -15.40
CA ALA A 255 -4.03 -9.99 -15.56
C ALA A 255 -3.18 -9.96 -14.29
N THR A 256 -3.82 -9.82 -13.12
CA THR A 256 -3.13 -9.84 -11.82
C THR A 256 -2.45 -11.18 -11.56
N ALA A 257 -3.13 -12.29 -11.83
CA ALA A 257 -2.54 -13.62 -11.70
C ALA A 257 -1.34 -13.82 -12.65
N GLY A 258 -1.46 -13.34 -13.90
CA GLY A 258 -0.37 -13.38 -14.87
C GLY A 258 0.85 -12.56 -14.41
N VAL A 259 0.63 -11.37 -13.87
CA VAL A 259 1.69 -10.52 -13.31
C VAL A 259 2.35 -11.19 -12.09
N ALA A 260 1.56 -11.71 -11.16
CA ALA A 260 2.09 -12.43 -10.00
C ALA A 260 2.98 -13.60 -10.43
N GLY A 261 2.51 -14.42 -11.39
CA GLY A 261 3.28 -15.53 -11.95
C GLY A 261 4.57 -15.08 -12.64
N ALA A 262 4.52 -14.02 -13.45
CA ALA A 262 5.70 -13.48 -14.13
C ALA A 262 6.77 -12.96 -13.16
N LEU A 263 6.35 -12.41 -12.02
CA LEU A 263 7.25 -11.97 -10.94
C LEU A 263 7.72 -13.11 -10.03
N GLY A 264 7.12 -14.30 -10.15
CA GLY A 264 7.39 -15.43 -9.25
C GLY A 264 6.75 -15.31 -7.88
N LEU A 265 5.73 -14.46 -7.72
CA LEU A 265 4.94 -14.38 -6.49
C LEU A 265 3.98 -15.58 -6.43
N ASP A 266 4.12 -16.41 -5.44
CA ASP A 266 3.39 -17.66 -5.29
C ASP A 266 2.69 -17.83 -3.93
N GLU A 267 3.07 -17.06 -2.93
CA GLU A 267 2.54 -17.17 -1.56
C GLU A 267 2.29 -15.80 -0.92
N GLY A 268 1.21 -15.73 -0.13
CA GLY A 268 0.89 -14.57 0.71
C GLY A 268 -0.04 -13.54 0.08
N PRO A 269 -0.34 -12.46 0.82
CA PRO A 269 -1.22 -11.40 0.37
C PRO A 269 -0.60 -10.57 -0.74
N ILE A 270 -1.44 -10.12 -1.68
CA ILE A 270 -1.07 -9.13 -2.70
C ILE A 270 -2.10 -8.02 -2.75
N HIS A 271 -1.60 -6.82 -3.00
CA HIS A 271 -2.37 -5.65 -3.38
C HIS A 271 -1.93 -5.23 -4.78
N ALA A 272 -2.86 -5.13 -5.72
CA ALA A 272 -2.56 -4.78 -7.11
C ALA A 272 -3.41 -3.60 -7.56
N GLU A 273 -2.79 -2.64 -8.23
CA GLU A 273 -3.46 -1.48 -8.82
C GLU A 273 -3.39 -1.58 -10.35
N LEU A 274 -4.55 -1.45 -10.98
CA LEU A 274 -4.69 -1.56 -12.43
C LEU A 274 -5.54 -0.41 -12.96
N ARG A 275 -5.24 -0.01 -14.19
CA ARG A 275 -6.15 0.83 -14.99
C ARG A 275 -6.85 0.00 -16.04
N MET A 276 -8.15 0.19 -16.12
CA MET A 276 -9.02 -0.47 -17.09
C MET A 276 -9.48 0.52 -18.15
N ASN A 277 -9.24 0.20 -19.42
CA ASN A 277 -9.71 0.94 -20.58
C ASN A 277 -10.19 -0.03 -21.67
N GLU A 278 -10.48 0.47 -22.89
CA GLU A 278 -10.96 -0.33 -24.03
C GLU A 278 -9.96 -1.41 -24.47
N GLN A 279 -8.66 -1.24 -24.19
CA GLN A 279 -7.62 -2.21 -24.51
C GLN A 279 -7.47 -3.29 -23.44
N GLY A 280 -8.20 -3.19 -22.33
CA GLY A 280 -8.16 -4.11 -21.20
C GLY A 280 -7.45 -3.57 -19.98
N PRO A 281 -7.08 -4.46 -19.03
CA PRO A 281 -6.40 -4.09 -17.80
C PRO A 281 -4.90 -3.84 -18.01
N TRP A 282 -4.40 -2.74 -17.44
CA TRP A 282 -3.00 -2.34 -17.44
C TRP A 282 -2.46 -2.35 -16.01
N MET A 283 -1.42 -3.14 -15.75
CA MET A 283 -0.79 -3.19 -14.43
C MET A 283 -0.07 -1.89 -14.11
N ILE A 284 -0.47 -1.23 -13.03
CA ILE A 284 0.17 -0.01 -12.52
C ILE A 284 1.17 -0.35 -11.42
N GLU A 285 0.75 -1.13 -10.42
CA GLU A 285 1.60 -1.58 -9.32
C GLU A 285 1.08 -2.90 -8.75
N ILE A 286 1.99 -3.74 -8.22
CA ILE A 286 1.65 -4.90 -7.40
C ILE A 286 2.58 -4.90 -6.19
N ALA A 287 2.01 -5.04 -5.00
CA ALA A 287 2.75 -5.12 -3.75
C ALA A 287 2.54 -6.49 -3.10
N PRO A 288 3.60 -7.17 -2.62
CA PRO A 288 3.51 -8.47 -1.94
C PRO A 288 3.10 -8.30 -0.47
N ARG A 289 2.02 -7.58 -0.26
CA ARG A 289 1.36 -7.32 1.02
C ARG A 289 -0.09 -6.90 0.76
N SER A 290 -0.91 -6.82 1.78
CA SER A 290 -2.28 -6.32 1.66
C SER A 290 -2.33 -4.79 1.60
N ILE A 291 -3.50 -4.25 1.26
CA ILE A 291 -3.81 -2.81 1.11
C ILE A 291 -3.25 -1.96 2.25
N GLY A 292 -2.75 -0.78 1.92
CA GLY A 292 -2.14 0.15 2.88
C GLY A 292 -3.15 0.94 3.73
N GLY A 293 -2.62 1.82 4.55
CA GLY A 293 -3.41 2.65 5.45
C GLY A 293 -4.26 1.83 6.42
N LEU A 294 -5.49 2.26 6.64
CA LEU A 294 -6.52 1.54 7.39
C LEU A 294 -7.60 0.92 6.48
N CYS A 295 -7.35 0.86 5.16
CA CYS A 295 -8.35 0.47 4.17
C CYS A 295 -8.84 -0.98 4.33
N SER A 296 -8.01 -1.87 4.90
CA SER A 296 -8.38 -3.25 5.22
C SER A 296 -9.61 -3.38 6.14
N ARG A 297 -9.91 -2.34 6.95
CA ARG A 297 -11.10 -2.32 7.84
C ARG A 297 -12.43 -2.41 7.11
N THR A 298 -12.45 -2.09 5.82
CA THR A 298 -13.65 -2.25 4.98
C THR A 298 -13.96 -3.72 4.68
N LEU A 299 -13.00 -4.62 4.87
CA LEU A 299 -13.10 -6.02 4.48
C LEU A 299 -13.44 -6.92 5.67
N ARG A 300 -14.52 -7.67 5.53
CA ARG A 300 -14.95 -8.73 6.45
C ARG A 300 -15.32 -9.96 5.63
N PHE A 301 -14.92 -11.14 6.13
CA PHE A 301 -15.09 -12.42 5.45
C PHE A 301 -15.88 -13.39 6.31
N GLY A 302 -16.73 -14.22 5.68
CA GLY A 302 -17.55 -15.20 6.38
C GLY A 302 -18.32 -14.61 7.56
N ALA A 303 -18.08 -15.09 8.76
CA ALA A 303 -18.71 -14.63 10.00
C ALA A 303 -18.04 -13.39 10.63
N GLY A 304 -17.40 -12.52 9.83
CA GLY A 304 -16.79 -11.27 10.31
C GLY A 304 -15.27 -11.34 10.52
N VAL A 305 -14.59 -12.30 9.93
CA VAL A 305 -13.14 -12.42 9.95
C VAL A 305 -12.50 -11.22 9.24
N SER A 306 -11.52 -10.56 9.85
CA SER A 306 -10.80 -9.45 9.24
C SER A 306 -9.79 -9.92 8.18
N LEU A 307 -9.35 -9.02 7.30
CA LEU A 307 -8.32 -9.33 6.32
C LEU A 307 -7.02 -9.79 6.99
N GLU A 308 -6.62 -9.13 8.07
CA GLU A 308 -5.42 -9.48 8.83
C GLU A 308 -5.52 -10.88 9.43
N GLU A 309 -6.68 -11.24 9.98
CA GLU A 309 -6.88 -12.58 10.52
C GLU A 309 -6.82 -13.64 9.42
N LEU A 310 -7.40 -13.37 8.25
CA LEU A 310 -7.33 -14.26 7.10
C LEU A 310 -5.87 -14.45 6.63
N ILE A 311 -5.08 -13.37 6.57
CA ILE A 311 -3.65 -13.40 6.25
C ILE A 311 -2.88 -14.23 7.28
N LEU A 312 -3.15 -14.04 8.57
CA LEU A 312 -2.46 -14.79 9.63
C LEU A 312 -2.82 -16.27 9.60
N ARG A 313 -4.09 -16.62 9.38
CA ARG A 313 -4.51 -18.02 9.19
C ARG A 313 -3.77 -18.68 8.03
N HIS A 314 -3.68 -17.97 6.90
CA HIS A 314 -2.94 -18.43 5.73
C HIS A 314 -1.45 -18.65 6.04
N ALA A 315 -0.78 -17.65 6.61
CA ALA A 315 0.66 -17.72 6.91
C ALA A 315 1.01 -18.84 7.89
N LEU A 316 0.13 -19.08 8.86
CA LEU A 316 0.29 -20.12 9.88
C LEU A 316 -0.19 -21.52 9.44
N GLY A 317 -0.78 -21.63 8.24
CA GLY A 317 -1.38 -22.88 7.77
C GLY A 317 -2.63 -23.31 8.54
N LEU A 318 -3.32 -22.37 9.17
CA LEU A 318 -4.58 -22.60 9.88
C LEU A 318 -5.74 -22.68 8.89
N GLU A 319 -6.80 -23.40 9.30
CA GLU A 319 -8.01 -23.51 8.49
C GLU A 319 -8.66 -22.14 8.26
N ILE A 320 -9.08 -21.89 7.01
CA ILE A 320 -9.83 -20.72 6.58
C ILE A 320 -11.21 -21.20 6.15
N GLU A 321 -12.22 -20.96 6.98
CA GLU A 321 -13.58 -21.43 6.74
C GLU A 321 -14.22 -20.78 5.52
N SER A 322 -13.95 -19.48 5.29
CA SER A 322 -14.51 -18.75 4.15
C SER A 322 -13.59 -17.63 3.69
N TYR A 323 -13.49 -17.48 2.38
CA TYR A 323 -12.86 -16.33 1.70
C TYR A 323 -13.91 -15.37 1.15
N GLU A 324 -15.17 -15.67 1.32
CA GLU A 324 -16.25 -14.85 0.78
C GLU A 324 -16.37 -13.57 1.62
N ARG A 325 -16.24 -12.44 0.92
CA ARG A 325 -16.51 -11.14 1.52
C ARG A 325 -18.00 -11.03 1.86
N GLU A 326 -18.33 -10.35 2.95
CA GLU A 326 -19.71 -10.03 3.28
C GLU A 326 -20.45 -9.33 2.12
N ARG A 327 -21.76 -9.45 2.07
CA ARG A 327 -22.58 -8.97 0.95
C ARG A 327 -22.72 -7.45 0.89
N LEU A 328 -22.70 -6.79 2.05
CA LEU A 328 -22.83 -5.33 2.11
C LEU A 328 -21.67 -4.67 1.38
N ALA A 329 -21.96 -3.57 0.71
CA ALA A 329 -20.94 -2.69 0.19
C ALA A 329 -20.24 -1.98 1.33
N ALA A 330 -18.94 -1.75 1.17
CA ALA A 330 -18.13 -1.04 2.14
C ALA A 330 -17.16 -0.10 1.43
N GLY A 331 -16.77 0.95 2.10
CA GLY A 331 -15.83 1.90 1.54
C GLY A 331 -15.07 2.67 2.60
N VAL A 332 -13.99 3.28 2.16
CA VAL A 332 -13.16 4.15 2.97
C VAL A 332 -12.85 5.41 2.18
N MET A 333 -12.89 6.55 2.86
CA MET A 333 -12.30 7.79 2.37
C MET A 333 -11.03 8.07 3.16
N MET A 334 -9.94 8.26 2.46
CA MET A 334 -8.69 8.81 2.95
C MET A 334 -8.80 10.33 2.85
N ILE A 335 -8.89 11.03 3.97
CA ILE A 335 -9.14 12.48 4.00
C ILE A 335 -7.90 13.22 3.51
N PRO A 336 -7.97 13.90 2.35
CA PRO A 336 -6.81 14.51 1.71
C PRO A 336 -6.27 15.71 2.48
N ILE A 337 -5.01 16.08 2.20
CA ILE A 337 -4.36 17.29 2.70
C ILE A 337 -4.28 18.32 1.56
N PRO A 338 -5.24 19.24 1.40
CA PRO A 338 -5.29 20.10 0.23
C PRO A 338 -4.21 21.21 0.23
N ARG A 339 -3.65 21.55 1.39
CA ARG A 339 -2.56 22.55 1.54
C ARG A 339 -1.69 22.25 2.76
N ALA A 340 -0.43 22.64 2.68
CA ALA A 340 0.52 22.54 3.79
C ALA A 340 0.13 23.49 4.95
N GLY A 341 0.56 23.14 6.16
CA GLY A 341 0.36 23.94 7.35
C GLY A 341 0.44 23.11 8.63
N VAL A 342 0.16 23.72 9.76
CA VAL A 342 0.05 23.04 11.05
C VAL A 342 -1.43 22.85 11.36
N LEU A 343 -1.85 21.60 11.62
CA LEU A 343 -3.24 21.30 11.99
C LEU A 343 -3.54 21.86 13.37
N ARG A 344 -4.51 22.79 13.46
CA ARG A 344 -4.90 23.45 14.71
C ARG A 344 -6.19 22.91 15.31
N ALA A 345 -7.12 22.54 14.45
CA ALA A 345 -8.39 21.95 14.87
C ALA A 345 -8.94 21.00 13.80
N ALA A 346 -9.68 20.01 14.25
CA ALA A 346 -10.54 19.17 13.42
C ALA A 346 -11.93 19.17 14.09
N SER A 347 -12.95 19.58 13.37
CA SER A 347 -14.33 19.70 13.88
C SER A 347 -15.34 19.08 12.92
N GLY A 348 -16.62 19.02 13.35
CA GLY A 348 -17.70 18.43 12.54
C GLY A 348 -17.80 16.90 12.63
N GLN A 349 -16.95 16.24 13.44
CA GLN A 349 -16.92 14.79 13.54
C GLN A 349 -18.22 14.18 14.08
N VAL A 350 -18.91 14.88 15.01
CA VAL A 350 -20.20 14.41 15.54
C VAL A 350 -21.23 14.38 14.43
N GLN A 351 -21.40 15.49 13.72
CA GLN A 351 -22.36 15.62 12.62
C GLN A 351 -22.02 14.66 11.46
N ALA A 352 -20.75 14.46 11.19
CA ALA A 352 -20.31 13.52 10.15
C ALA A 352 -20.64 12.06 10.52
N ARG A 353 -20.56 11.67 11.80
CA ARG A 353 -20.96 10.33 12.26
C ARG A 353 -22.47 10.08 12.20
N GLU A 354 -23.30 11.13 12.17
CA GLU A 354 -24.74 11.03 12.03
C GLU A 354 -25.19 10.74 10.57
N VAL A 355 -24.28 10.80 9.61
CA VAL A 355 -24.60 10.41 8.22
C VAL A 355 -24.89 8.91 8.17
N ALA A 356 -26.04 8.54 7.63
CA ALA A 356 -26.45 7.15 7.52
C ALA A 356 -25.40 6.32 6.73
N GLY A 357 -25.03 5.18 7.27
CA GLY A 357 -24.01 4.29 6.68
C GLY A 357 -22.57 4.57 7.13
N ILE A 358 -22.30 5.65 7.87
CA ILE A 358 -20.97 5.87 8.45
C ILE A 358 -20.78 4.96 9.66
N GLU A 359 -19.71 4.16 9.63
CA GLU A 359 -19.30 3.28 10.74
C GLU A 359 -18.30 3.96 11.68
N GLU A 360 -17.30 4.64 11.11
CA GLU A 360 -16.22 5.24 11.90
C GLU A 360 -15.62 6.45 11.19
N ILE A 361 -15.15 7.41 11.98
CA ILE A 361 -14.29 8.53 11.54
C ILE A 361 -13.09 8.57 12.46
N GLN A 362 -11.91 8.45 11.90
CA GLN A 362 -10.66 8.49 12.63
C GLN A 362 -9.75 9.58 12.07
N ILE A 363 -9.46 10.61 12.85
CA ILE A 363 -8.44 11.62 12.53
C ILE A 363 -7.12 11.10 13.07
N THR A 364 -6.14 10.89 12.18
CA THR A 364 -4.86 10.25 12.51
C THR A 364 -3.72 11.24 12.70
N VAL A 365 -3.90 12.49 12.28
CA VAL A 365 -2.92 13.55 12.48
C VAL A 365 -3.20 14.27 13.80
N PRO A 366 -2.24 14.28 14.75
CA PRO A 366 -2.39 15.03 15.99
C PRO A 366 -2.49 16.54 15.76
N ILE A 367 -3.23 17.23 16.62
CA ILE A 367 -3.23 18.69 16.68
C ILE A 367 -1.83 19.19 16.98
N GLY A 368 -1.39 20.24 16.27
CA GLY A 368 -0.05 20.81 16.36
C GLY A 368 0.95 20.20 15.38
N GLN A 369 0.60 19.12 14.70
CA GLN A 369 1.49 18.48 13.71
C GLN A 369 1.45 19.20 12.36
N GLU A 370 2.62 19.29 11.72
CA GLU A 370 2.73 19.76 10.34
C GLU A 370 2.14 18.72 9.38
N VAL A 371 1.37 19.21 8.40
CA VAL A 371 0.81 18.42 7.30
C VAL A 371 1.31 18.96 5.97
N VAL A 372 1.63 18.06 5.06
CA VAL A 372 2.19 18.37 3.75
C VAL A 372 1.38 17.60 2.70
N PRO A 373 0.84 18.27 1.67
CA PRO A 373 0.10 17.60 0.60
C PRO A 373 1.03 16.82 -0.34
N LEU A 374 0.43 15.94 -1.15
CA LEU A 374 1.12 15.36 -2.29
C LEU A 374 1.61 16.46 -3.28
N PRO A 375 2.71 16.24 -3.99
CA PRO A 375 3.48 15.00 -4.06
C PRO A 375 4.57 14.86 -2.98
N ALA A 376 4.76 15.85 -2.11
CA ALA A 376 5.82 15.81 -1.10
C ALA A 376 5.42 15.05 0.17
N GLY A 377 4.13 15.08 0.55
CA GLY A 377 3.55 14.36 1.68
C GLY A 377 3.36 12.87 1.40
N ALA A 378 3.07 12.12 2.47
CA ALA A 378 2.79 10.68 2.42
C ALA A 378 1.71 10.27 3.42
N ARG A 379 0.87 11.20 3.86
CA ARG A 379 -0.13 10.99 4.91
C ARG A 379 -1.46 11.59 4.52
N TYR A 380 -2.51 11.11 5.17
CA TYR A 380 -3.86 11.65 5.14
C TYR A 380 -4.20 12.30 6.48
N LEU A 381 -5.17 13.22 6.52
CA LEU A 381 -5.65 13.79 7.78
C LEU A 381 -6.34 12.73 8.65
N GLY A 382 -6.94 11.74 8.01
CA GLY A 382 -7.67 10.67 8.67
C GLY A 382 -8.40 9.79 7.68
N PHE A 383 -9.34 9.01 8.21
CA PHE A 383 -10.12 8.04 7.45
C PHE A 383 -11.60 8.12 7.87
N ILE A 384 -12.49 7.94 6.89
CA ILE A 384 -13.93 7.77 7.09
C ILE A 384 -14.30 6.40 6.54
N PHE A 385 -15.00 5.59 7.34
CA PHE A 385 -15.47 4.26 6.94
C PHE A 385 -16.98 4.26 6.82
N ALA A 386 -17.48 3.64 5.74
CA ALA A 386 -18.91 3.52 5.50
C ALA A 386 -19.27 2.11 5.03
N ARG A 387 -20.51 1.72 5.33
CA ARG A 387 -21.11 0.47 4.89
C ARG A 387 -22.55 0.71 4.47
N GLY A 388 -23.03 -0.04 3.48
CA GLY A 388 -24.37 0.14 2.94
C GLY A 388 -24.78 -0.98 2.00
N GLU A 389 -25.97 -0.89 1.44
CA GLU A 389 -26.50 -1.91 0.54
C GLU A 389 -25.83 -1.89 -0.83
N THR A 390 -25.41 -0.72 -1.30
CA THR A 390 -24.81 -0.54 -2.63
C THR A 390 -23.52 0.28 -2.57
N PRO A 391 -22.58 0.08 -3.51
CA PRO A 391 -21.39 0.91 -3.63
C PRO A 391 -21.69 2.40 -3.79
N GLY A 392 -22.77 2.75 -4.51
CA GLY A 392 -23.18 4.13 -4.70
C GLY A 392 -23.67 4.79 -3.41
N SER A 393 -24.43 4.09 -2.55
CA SER A 393 -24.86 4.62 -1.25
C SER A 393 -23.69 4.82 -0.31
N VAL A 394 -22.70 3.92 -0.33
CA VAL A 394 -21.46 4.03 0.44
C VAL A 394 -20.64 5.25 0.01
N GLU A 395 -20.44 5.43 -1.29
CA GLU A 395 -19.73 6.59 -1.83
C GLU A 395 -20.41 7.90 -1.44
N ALA A 396 -21.73 7.97 -1.59
CA ALA A 396 -22.51 9.15 -1.20
C ALA A 396 -22.39 9.46 0.30
N ALA A 397 -22.44 8.44 1.16
CA ALA A 397 -22.25 8.59 2.59
C ALA A 397 -20.86 9.12 2.97
N LEU A 398 -19.80 8.59 2.34
CA LEU A 398 -18.42 9.05 2.54
C LEU A 398 -18.27 10.53 2.19
N ARG A 399 -18.78 10.97 1.03
CA ARG A 399 -18.74 12.37 0.59
C ARG A 399 -19.54 13.27 1.54
N ALA A 400 -20.78 12.89 1.87
CA ALA A 400 -21.63 13.66 2.79
C ALA A 400 -21.03 13.80 4.20
N ALA A 401 -20.34 12.79 4.69
CA ALA A 401 -19.62 12.86 5.95
C ALA A 401 -18.39 13.77 5.85
N HIS A 402 -17.62 13.67 4.78
CA HIS A 402 -16.46 14.53 4.55
C HIS A 402 -16.84 16.01 4.48
N ASP A 403 -17.96 16.35 3.81
CA ASP A 403 -18.47 17.72 3.68
C ASP A 403 -18.84 18.37 5.04
N ARG A 404 -19.05 17.57 6.08
CA ARG A 404 -19.33 18.05 7.43
C ARG A 404 -18.07 18.25 8.28
N LEU A 405 -16.91 17.80 7.79
CA LEU A 405 -15.64 17.97 8.50
C LEU A 405 -14.98 19.31 8.14
N ALA A 406 -14.43 19.96 9.13
CA ALA A 406 -13.66 21.16 8.96
C ALA A 406 -12.28 21.03 9.63
N PHE A 407 -11.24 21.43 8.89
CA PHE A 407 -9.85 21.36 9.36
C PHE A 407 -9.24 22.76 9.33
N ASP A 408 -8.97 23.31 10.50
CA ASP A 408 -8.25 24.57 10.63
C ASP A 408 -6.74 24.33 10.54
N LYS A 409 -6.08 25.04 9.62
CA LYS A 409 -4.64 24.96 9.36
C LYS A 409 -4.06 26.36 9.28
N ILE A 410 -3.03 26.60 10.06
CA ILE A 410 -2.22 27.82 9.96
C ILE A 410 -1.06 27.50 9.01
N GLY A 411 -0.94 28.30 7.94
CA GLY A 411 0.24 28.27 7.07
C GLY A 411 1.50 28.61 7.87
N ARG A 412 2.67 28.08 7.48
CA ARG A 412 3.95 28.59 8.01
C ARG A 412 4.00 30.08 7.70
N ALA A 413 4.22 30.89 8.73
CA ALA A 413 4.74 32.23 8.48
C ALA A 413 6.05 32.06 7.70
N HIS A 414 6.16 32.69 6.54
CA HIS A 414 7.45 32.81 5.88
C HIS A 414 8.33 33.60 6.85
N VAL A 415 9.28 32.89 7.50
CA VAL A 415 10.39 33.50 8.21
C VAL A 415 11.55 33.63 7.23
#